data_2edd5eff36b5dc637432c7ab92a56c9c
#
_entry.id   2edd5eff36b5dc637432c7ab92a56c9c
#
_cell.length_a   1.000
_cell.length_b   1.000
_cell.length_c   1.000
_cell.angle_alpha   90.00
_cell.angle_beta   90.00
_cell.angle_gamma   90.00
#
_symmetry.space_group_name_H-M   'P 1'
#
loop_
_entity.id
_entity.type
_entity.pdbx_description
1 polymer ?
#
loop_
_entity_poly.entity_id
_entity_poly.type
_entity_poly.pdbx_seq_one_letter_code
_entity_poly.pdbx_strand_id
1 'polypeptide(L)'
;PQLFGLDYGWNLAIVLLLTVLMFIYMKRTKHGYEIAVVGESENTARYAGINVGKVIVRTVGISGGIAGIAGFILVSGSSHTISTSTAGGRGFTAIIVAWLAKFNVWAMAVIAFLLVFMQQGAIQIATQYNLNENASEVITGIILFFVIGCEFFINYKLEFRKKHSA
;
A
#
# COMPACT_ATOMS: atom_id res chain seq x y z
N PRO A 1 -11.73 21.10 -13.21
CA PRO A 1 -11.17 21.11 -14.57
C PRO A 1 -11.07 19.68 -15.07
N GLN A 2 -11.79 19.37 -16.14
CA GLN A 2 -11.82 18.05 -16.76
C GLN A 2 -10.54 17.86 -17.58
N LEU A 3 -9.70 16.88 -17.20
CA LEU A 3 -8.60 16.40 -18.01
C LEU A 3 -9.07 15.11 -18.71
N PHE A 4 -9.09 15.07 -20.02
CA PHE A 4 -9.56 13.95 -20.85
C PHE A 4 -11.01 13.52 -20.61
N GLY A 5 -11.91 14.43 -20.18
CA GLY A 5 -13.32 14.11 -19.95
C GLY A 5 -13.60 13.28 -18.67
N LEU A 6 -12.61 13.10 -17.80
CA LEU A 6 -12.75 12.45 -16.51
C LEU A 6 -12.76 13.50 -15.41
N ASP A 7 -13.80 13.51 -14.58
CA ASP A 7 -13.93 14.45 -13.47
C ASP A 7 -12.81 14.32 -12.42
N TYR A 8 -12.15 13.17 -12.36
CA TYR A 8 -11.06 12.83 -11.45
C TYR A 8 -9.68 12.77 -12.13
N GLY A 9 -9.54 13.24 -13.37
CA GLY A 9 -8.29 13.14 -14.15
C GLY A 9 -7.08 13.78 -13.47
N TRP A 10 -7.26 14.89 -12.76
CA TRP A 10 -6.21 15.54 -12.00
C TRP A 10 -5.70 14.69 -10.84
N ASN A 11 -6.60 14.03 -10.11
CA ASN A 11 -6.23 13.17 -8.99
C ASN A 11 -5.42 11.97 -9.47
N LEU A 12 -5.84 11.36 -10.59
CA LEU A 12 -5.12 10.26 -11.23
C LEU A 12 -3.72 10.71 -11.69
N ALA A 13 -3.61 11.87 -12.33
CA ALA A 13 -2.34 12.41 -12.78
C ALA A 13 -1.37 12.65 -11.62
N ILE A 14 -1.84 13.22 -10.50
CA ILE A 14 -1.02 13.45 -9.31
C ILE A 14 -0.53 12.13 -8.72
N VAL A 15 -1.41 11.11 -8.61
CA VAL A 15 -1.04 9.80 -8.06
C VAL A 15 0.00 9.11 -8.96
N LEU A 16 -0.17 9.13 -10.28
CA LEU A 16 0.81 8.58 -11.22
C LEU A 16 2.15 9.31 -11.13
N LEU A 17 2.13 10.64 -11.07
CA LEU A 17 3.33 11.45 -10.92
C LEU A 17 4.06 11.10 -9.62
N LEU A 18 3.35 11.01 -8.49
CA LEU A 18 3.93 10.61 -7.20
C LEU A 18 4.52 9.20 -7.26
N THR A 19 3.85 8.26 -7.91
CA THR A 19 4.34 6.88 -8.06
C THR A 19 5.65 6.84 -8.85
N VAL A 20 5.73 7.56 -9.97
CA VAL A 20 6.94 7.67 -10.78
C VAL A 20 8.06 8.37 -10.01
N LEU A 21 7.74 9.44 -9.28
CA LEU A 21 8.69 10.21 -8.48
C LEU A 21 9.28 9.33 -7.37
N MET A 22 8.44 8.57 -6.66
CA MET A 22 8.90 7.63 -5.64
C MET A 22 9.74 6.50 -6.22
N PHE A 23 9.40 5.98 -7.39
CA PHE A 23 10.20 4.97 -8.07
C PHE A 23 11.60 5.51 -8.41
N ILE A 24 11.69 6.70 -8.98
CA ILE A 24 12.97 7.36 -9.29
C ILE A 24 13.75 7.63 -8.00
N TYR A 25 13.08 8.15 -6.97
CA TYR A 25 13.69 8.42 -5.67
C TYR A 25 14.33 7.18 -5.08
N MET A 26 13.59 6.07 -5.00
CA MET A 26 14.09 4.82 -4.41
C MET A 26 15.23 4.19 -5.24
N LYS A 27 15.16 4.24 -6.58
CA LYS A 27 16.16 3.58 -7.45
C LYS A 27 17.37 4.43 -7.83
N ARG A 28 17.21 5.74 -7.89
CA ARG A 28 18.22 6.63 -8.46
C ARG A 28 18.89 7.57 -7.46
N THR A 29 18.41 7.65 -6.21
CA THR A 29 19.03 8.53 -5.22
C THR A 29 19.87 7.77 -4.21
N LYS A 30 20.89 8.47 -3.66
CA LYS A 30 21.71 7.97 -2.55
C LYS A 30 20.85 7.57 -1.34
N HIS A 31 19.81 8.34 -1.07
CA HIS A 31 18.90 8.07 0.04
C HIS A 31 18.10 6.79 -0.15
N GLY A 32 17.66 6.48 -1.37
CA GLY A 32 17.00 5.20 -1.66
C GLY A 32 17.91 4.00 -1.38
N TYR A 33 19.20 4.12 -1.73
CA TYR A 33 20.19 3.12 -1.39
C TYR A 33 20.39 2.99 0.12
N GLU A 34 20.55 4.11 0.84
CA GLU A 34 20.70 4.12 2.31
C GLU A 34 19.49 3.45 2.99
N ILE A 35 18.27 3.74 2.53
CA ILE A 35 17.03 3.13 3.03
C ILE A 35 17.05 1.62 2.80
N ALA A 36 17.42 1.15 1.62
CA ALA A 36 17.47 -0.28 1.30
C ALA A 36 18.49 -1.01 2.20
N VAL A 37 19.69 -0.48 2.38
CA VAL A 37 20.73 -1.08 3.23
C VAL A 37 20.31 -1.12 4.70
N VAL A 38 19.72 -0.04 5.23
CA VAL A 38 19.20 0.00 6.61
C VAL A 38 18.06 -0.99 6.79
N GLY A 39 17.16 -1.12 5.80
CA GLY A 39 16.04 -2.06 5.82
C GLY A 39 16.47 -3.53 5.80
N GLU A 40 17.59 -3.85 5.16
CA GLU A 40 18.13 -5.19 5.11
C GLU A 40 18.88 -5.56 6.41
N SER A 41 19.74 -4.67 6.89
CA SER A 41 20.47 -4.87 8.14
C SER A 41 21.04 -3.56 8.70
N GLU A 42 20.59 -3.18 9.91
CA GLU A 42 21.13 -2.02 10.61
C GLU A 42 22.62 -2.14 10.89
N ASN A 43 23.10 -3.34 11.22
CA ASN A 43 24.52 -3.57 11.50
C ASN A 43 25.36 -3.34 10.25
N THR A 44 24.93 -3.87 9.12
CA THR A 44 25.60 -3.66 7.82
C THR A 44 25.65 -2.18 7.46
N ALA A 45 24.55 -1.45 7.67
CA ALA A 45 24.49 -0.01 7.43
C ALA A 45 25.49 0.75 8.30
N ARG A 46 25.62 0.41 9.57
CA ARG A 46 26.60 1.03 10.50
C ARG A 46 28.04 0.76 10.08
N TYR A 47 28.35 -0.46 9.65
CA TYR A 47 29.68 -0.80 9.12
C TYR A 47 30.01 -0.02 7.84
N ALA A 48 29.00 0.26 7.00
CA ALA A 48 29.14 1.10 5.81
C ALA A 48 29.21 2.61 6.12
N GLY A 49 29.21 3.02 7.39
CA GLY A 49 29.26 4.42 7.80
C GLY A 49 27.93 5.18 7.63
N ILE A 50 26.81 4.48 7.43
CA ILE A 50 25.50 5.10 7.27
C ILE A 50 24.93 5.43 8.66
N ASN A 51 24.47 6.65 8.84
CA ASN A 51 23.84 7.07 10.09
C ASN A 51 22.37 6.62 10.09
N VAL A 52 22.10 5.44 10.67
CA VAL A 52 20.79 4.80 10.72
C VAL A 52 19.71 5.72 11.27
N GLY A 53 19.99 6.44 12.36
CA GLY A 53 19.01 7.33 12.98
C GLY A 53 18.56 8.47 12.03
N LYS A 54 19.51 9.08 11.30
CA LYS A 54 19.15 10.12 10.31
C LYS A 54 18.34 9.58 9.15
N VAL A 55 18.65 8.36 8.69
CA VAL A 55 17.89 7.69 7.61
C VAL A 55 16.47 7.43 8.05
N ILE A 56 16.26 6.88 9.24
CA ILE A 56 14.92 6.58 9.78
C ILE A 56 14.09 7.87 9.90
N VAL A 57 14.61 8.91 10.57
CA VAL A 57 13.87 10.17 10.77
C VAL A 57 13.48 10.80 9.42
N ARG A 58 14.40 10.82 8.46
CA ARG A 58 14.11 11.36 7.12
C ARG A 58 13.06 10.53 6.38
N THR A 59 13.15 9.20 6.45
CA THR A 59 12.20 8.29 5.78
C THR A 59 10.80 8.45 6.36
N VAL A 60 10.67 8.51 7.69
CA VAL A 60 9.39 8.75 8.36
C VAL A 60 8.82 10.13 7.98
N GLY A 61 9.67 11.17 7.91
CA GLY A 61 9.24 12.50 7.49
C GLY A 61 8.70 12.52 6.05
N ILE A 62 9.40 11.88 5.11
CA ILE A 62 8.94 11.76 3.71
C ILE A 62 7.64 10.94 3.63
N SER A 63 7.55 9.82 4.35
CA SER A 63 6.36 8.99 4.41
C SER A 63 5.15 9.76 4.95
N GLY A 64 5.34 10.54 6.03
CA GLY A 64 4.31 11.41 6.58
C GLY A 64 3.85 12.48 5.59
N GLY A 65 4.79 13.09 4.86
CA GLY A 65 4.47 14.06 3.80
C GLY A 65 3.62 13.47 2.69
N ILE A 66 3.97 12.27 2.21
CA ILE A 66 3.21 11.56 1.16
C ILE A 66 1.83 11.16 1.69
N ALA A 67 1.74 10.69 2.94
CA ALA A 67 0.46 10.36 3.57
C ALA A 67 -0.44 11.60 3.69
N GLY A 68 0.14 12.77 4.02
CA GLY A 68 -0.58 14.04 4.04
C GLY A 68 -1.13 14.43 2.67
N ILE A 69 -0.33 14.29 1.61
CA ILE A 69 -0.78 14.55 0.23
C ILE A 69 -1.89 13.57 -0.16
N ALA A 70 -1.75 12.28 0.18
CA ALA A 70 -2.79 11.28 -0.09
C ALA A 70 -4.11 11.60 0.63
N GLY A 71 -4.04 12.03 1.91
CA GLY A 71 -5.20 12.49 2.67
C GLY A 71 -5.85 13.72 2.04
N PHE A 72 -5.06 14.68 1.59
CA PHE A 72 -5.56 15.88 0.91
C PHE A 72 -6.30 15.51 -0.39
N ILE A 73 -5.70 14.65 -1.23
CA ILE A 73 -6.33 14.18 -2.48
C ILE A 73 -7.65 13.46 -2.18
N LEU A 74 -7.68 12.64 -1.13
CA LEU A 74 -8.88 11.91 -0.72
C LEU A 74 -10.03 12.84 -0.32
N VAL A 75 -9.73 13.84 0.50
CA VAL A 75 -10.74 14.80 0.97
C VAL A 75 -11.17 15.73 -0.17
N SER A 76 -10.20 16.28 -0.90
CA SER A 76 -10.47 17.22 -2.00
C SER A 76 -11.14 16.57 -3.20
N GLY A 77 -10.79 15.32 -3.52
CA GLY A 77 -11.25 14.66 -4.74
C GLY A 77 -12.52 13.82 -4.58
N SER A 78 -12.80 13.28 -3.40
CA SER A 78 -13.89 12.31 -3.24
C SER A 78 -14.89 12.71 -2.17
N SER A 79 -14.43 13.00 -0.96
CA SER A 79 -15.33 13.11 0.19
C SER A 79 -15.89 14.52 0.41
N HIS A 80 -15.16 15.56 0.04
CA HIS A 80 -15.46 16.99 0.30
C HIS A 80 -15.79 17.31 1.78
N THR A 81 -15.71 16.30 2.65
CA THR A 81 -15.95 16.38 4.09
C THR A 81 -14.92 15.55 4.84
N ILE A 82 -14.55 15.99 6.03
CA ILE A 82 -13.66 15.25 6.92
C ILE A 82 -14.52 14.59 8.00
N SER A 83 -14.53 13.26 8.02
CA SER A 83 -15.18 12.47 9.07
C SER A 83 -14.20 11.47 9.66
N THR A 84 -14.52 10.91 10.81
CA THR A 84 -13.70 9.88 11.46
C THR A 84 -13.57 8.61 10.63
N SER A 85 -14.54 8.35 9.75
CA SER A 85 -14.55 7.21 8.80
C SER A 85 -13.83 7.50 7.49
N THR A 86 -13.36 8.74 7.23
CA THR A 86 -12.71 9.10 5.96
C THR A 86 -11.46 8.25 5.68
N ALA A 87 -10.72 7.89 6.73
CA ALA A 87 -9.54 7.02 6.60
C ALA A 87 -9.89 5.55 6.33
N GLY A 88 -11.04 5.05 6.83
CA GLY A 88 -11.65 3.76 6.49
C GLY A 88 -10.72 2.55 6.50
N GLY A 89 -9.72 2.50 7.40
CA GLY A 89 -8.76 1.39 7.45
C GLY A 89 -7.74 1.35 6.29
N ARG A 90 -7.72 2.34 5.40
CA ARG A 90 -6.85 2.39 4.20
C ARG A 90 -5.37 2.30 4.53
N GLY A 91 -4.95 2.74 5.71
CA GLY A 91 -3.57 2.59 6.19
C GLY A 91 -3.18 1.12 6.36
N PHE A 92 -4.05 0.30 6.93
CA PHE A 92 -3.82 -1.15 7.06
C PHE A 92 -3.78 -1.84 5.70
N THR A 93 -4.70 -1.49 4.80
CA THR A 93 -4.69 -2.00 3.42
C THR A 93 -3.38 -1.64 2.71
N ALA A 94 -2.86 -0.42 2.89
CA ALA A 94 -1.59 0.00 2.32
C ALA A 94 -0.39 -0.83 2.83
N ILE A 95 -0.39 -1.20 4.12
CA ILE A 95 0.64 -2.09 4.69
C ILE A 95 0.57 -3.47 4.02
N ILE A 96 -0.63 -4.03 3.88
CA ILE A 96 -0.84 -5.33 3.23
C ILE A 96 -0.34 -5.28 1.78
N VAL A 97 -0.70 -4.23 1.04
CA VAL A 97 -0.24 -4.02 -0.35
C VAL A 97 1.29 -3.93 -0.43
N ALA A 98 1.92 -3.22 0.49
CA ALA A 98 3.37 -3.08 0.51
C ALA A 98 4.08 -4.43 0.73
N TRP A 99 3.57 -5.25 1.63
CA TRP A 99 4.10 -6.58 1.91
C TRP A 99 3.88 -7.53 0.73
N LEU A 100 2.68 -7.55 0.18
CA LEU A 100 2.30 -8.39 -0.96
C LEU A 100 3.15 -8.05 -2.20
N ALA A 101 3.47 -6.78 -2.40
CA ALA A 101 4.32 -6.30 -3.49
C ALA A 101 5.82 -6.47 -3.23
N LYS A 102 6.23 -7.02 -2.08
CA LYS A 102 7.65 -7.11 -1.66
C LYS A 102 8.38 -5.77 -1.81
N PHE A 103 7.73 -4.67 -1.45
CA PHE A 103 8.22 -3.30 -1.54
C PHE A 103 8.63 -2.84 -2.96
N ASN A 104 8.12 -3.50 -3.99
CA ASN A 104 8.31 -3.07 -5.37
C ASN A 104 7.23 -2.06 -5.76
N VAL A 105 7.62 -0.82 -6.10
CA VAL A 105 6.69 0.29 -6.37
C VAL A 105 5.70 -0.04 -7.50
N TRP A 106 6.16 -0.68 -8.59
CA TRP A 106 5.28 -1.05 -9.69
C TRP A 106 4.29 -2.15 -9.31
N ALA A 107 4.76 -3.16 -8.59
CA ALA A 107 3.89 -4.22 -8.08
C ALA A 107 2.86 -3.65 -7.09
N MET A 108 3.26 -2.71 -6.21
CA MET A 108 2.35 -2.01 -5.30
C MET A 108 1.23 -1.28 -6.06
N ALA A 109 1.57 -0.57 -7.15
CA ALA A 109 0.57 0.13 -7.94
C ALA A 109 -0.46 -0.83 -8.58
N VAL A 110 0.00 -1.95 -9.14
CA VAL A 110 -0.88 -2.97 -9.76
C VAL A 110 -1.76 -3.64 -8.71
N ILE A 111 -1.18 -4.07 -7.59
CA ILE A 111 -1.93 -4.74 -6.51
C ILE A 111 -2.92 -3.78 -5.85
N ALA A 112 -2.52 -2.53 -5.60
CA ALA A 112 -3.43 -1.51 -5.08
C ALA A 112 -4.62 -1.27 -6.00
N PHE A 113 -4.37 -1.17 -7.31
CA PHE A 113 -5.43 -1.02 -8.31
C PHE A 113 -6.39 -2.23 -8.27
N LEU A 114 -5.85 -3.44 -8.25
CA LEU A 114 -6.66 -4.66 -8.21
C LEU A 114 -7.51 -4.74 -6.94
N LEU A 115 -6.93 -4.43 -5.77
CA LEU A 115 -7.66 -4.44 -4.50
C LEU A 115 -8.76 -3.38 -4.48
N VAL A 116 -8.48 -2.15 -4.92
CA VAL A 116 -9.50 -1.10 -5.00
C VAL A 116 -10.61 -1.48 -5.97
N PHE A 117 -10.28 -2.08 -7.12
CA PHE A 117 -11.27 -2.59 -8.06
C PHE A 117 -12.19 -3.64 -7.42
N MET A 118 -11.61 -4.60 -6.67
CA MET A 118 -12.39 -5.60 -5.95
C MET A 118 -13.27 -4.97 -4.85
N GLN A 119 -12.76 -4.00 -4.10
CA GLN A 119 -13.54 -3.27 -3.10
C GLN A 119 -14.71 -2.51 -3.72
N GLN A 120 -14.49 -1.80 -4.82
CA GLN A 120 -15.56 -1.08 -5.52
C GLN A 120 -16.60 -2.05 -6.09
N GLY A 121 -16.18 -3.20 -6.59
CA GLY A 121 -17.08 -4.27 -7.02
C GLY A 121 -17.96 -4.78 -5.88
N ALA A 122 -17.37 -5.01 -4.70
CA ALA A 122 -18.12 -5.44 -3.50
C ALA A 122 -19.17 -4.41 -3.05
N ILE A 123 -18.79 -3.11 -3.04
CA ILE A 123 -19.71 -2.01 -2.71
C ILE A 123 -20.86 -1.94 -3.74
N GLN A 124 -20.55 -2.07 -5.03
CA GLN A 124 -21.55 -2.04 -6.10
C GLN A 124 -22.57 -3.17 -5.95
N ILE A 125 -22.09 -4.39 -5.66
CA ILE A 125 -22.94 -5.55 -5.42
C ILE A 125 -23.83 -5.32 -4.18
N ALA A 126 -23.24 -4.88 -3.08
CA ALA A 126 -23.99 -4.60 -1.86
C ALA A 126 -25.10 -3.57 -2.09
N THR A 127 -24.83 -2.50 -2.84
CA THR A 127 -25.80 -1.46 -3.17
C THR A 127 -26.91 -2.01 -4.10
N GLN A 128 -26.55 -2.80 -5.10
CA GLN A 128 -27.50 -3.32 -6.08
C GLN A 128 -28.49 -4.32 -5.46
N TYR A 129 -28.06 -5.09 -4.49
CA TYR A 129 -28.91 -6.05 -3.76
C TYR A 129 -29.51 -5.50 -2.46
N ASN A 130 -29.43 -4.18 -2.23
CA ASN A 130 -29.89 -3.53 -0.99
C ASN A 130 -29.34 -4.20 0.29
N LEU A 131 -28.11 -4.70 0.24
CA LEU A 131 -27.44 -5.26 1.40
C LEU A 131 -26.97 -4.12 2.31
N ASN A 132 -26.87 -4.41 3.61
CA ASN A 132 -26.38 -3.45 4.59
C ASN A 132 -24.94 -3.04 4.24
N GLU A 133 -24.59 -1.77 4.51
CA GLU A 133 -23.25 -1.19 4.24
C GLU A 133 -22.12 -2.06 4.80
N ASN A 134 -22.35 -2.69 5.96
CA ASN A 134 -21.41 -3.62 6.59
C ASN A 134 -21.17 -4.90 5.76
N ALA A 135 -22.08 -5.30 4.87
CA ALA A 135 -21.89 -6.47 4.03
C ALA A 135 -20.72 -6.31 3.04
N SER A 136 -20.49 -5.11 2.53
CA SER A 136 -19.36 -4.82 1.65
C SER A 136 -18.02 -4.92 2.40
N GLU A 137 -17.98 -4.54 3.67
CA GLU A 137 -16.79 -4.66 4.53
C GLU A 137 -16.45 -6.13 4.82
N VAL A 138 -17.46 -6.96 5.08
CA VAL A 138 -17.29 -8.40 5.28
C VAL A 138 -16.74 -9.06 4.01
N ILE A 139 -17.32 -8.77 2.84
CA ILE A 139 -16.84 -9.29 1.56
C ILE A 139 -15.39 -8.88 1.31
N THR A 140 -15.07 -7.63 1.54
CA THR A 140 -13.70 -7.10 1.41
C THR A 140 -12.74 -7.80 2.38
N GLY A 141 -13.15 -8.01 3.64
CA GLY A 141 -12.37 -8.74 4.64
C GLY A 141 -12.08 -10.18 4.22
N ILE A 142 -13.07 -10.88 3.67
CA ILE A 142 -12.91 -12.25 3.14
C ILE A 142 -11.91 -12.25 1.98
N ILE A 143 -12.04 -11.33 1.02
CA ILE A 143 -11.11 -11.21 -0.12
C ILE A 143 -9.68 -10.99 0.37
N LEU A 144 -9.46 -10.05 1.30
CA LEU A 144 -8.14 -9.77 1.86
C LEU A 144 -7.56 -10.99 2.59
N PHE A 145 -8.39 -11.70 3.36
CA PHE A 145 -7.97 -12.92 4.06
C PHE A 145 -7.46 -13.98 3.08
N PHE A 146 -8.20 -14.23 2.00
CA PHE A 146 -7.78 -15.19 0.98
C PHE A 146 -6.53 -14.74 0.23
N VAL A 147 -6.39 -13.46 -0.11
CA VAL A 147 -5.20 -12.90 -0.78
C VAL A 147 -3.95 -13.10 0.09
N ILE A 148 -4.03 -12.76 1.39
CA ILE A 148 -2.92 -12.95 2.32
C ILE A 148 -2.61 -14.45 2.51
N GLY A 149 -3.65 -15.29 2.62
CA GLY A 149 -3.50 -16.73 2.72
C GLY A 149 -2.79 -17.33 1.51
N CYS A 150 -3.19 -16.95 0.31
CA CYS A 150 -2.53 -17.40 -0.92
C CYS A 150 -1.05 -16.98 -0.98
N GLU A 151 -0.75 -15.73 -0.57
CA GLU A 151 0.63 -15.26 -0.53
C GLU A 151 1.50 -16.08 0.43
N PHE A 152 0.95 -16.42 1.61
CA PHE A 152 1.65 -17.27 2.56
C PHE A 152 2.04 -18.61 1.92
N PHE A 153 1.13 -19.28 1.22
CA PHE A 153 1.40 -20.56 0.56
C PHE A 153 2.37 -20.44 -0.63
N ILE A 154 2.39 -19.30 -1.31
CA ILE A 154 3.33 -19.05 -2.42
C ILE A 154 4.75 -18.83 -1.91
N ASN A 155 4.91 -18.12 -0.79
CA ASN A 155 6.22 -17.75 -0.27
C ASN A 155 6.82 -18.80 0.67
N TYR A 156 6.01 -19.63 1.30
CA TYR A 156 6.45 -20.65 2.27
C TYR A 156 6.09 -22.04 1.81
N LYS A 157 7.10 -22.92 1.69
CA LYS A 157 6.88 -24.37 1.50
C LYS A 157 6.62 -24.99 2.86
N LEU A 158 5.44 -25.62 3.02
CA LEU A 158 5.12 -26.39 4.21
C LEU A 158 5.91 -27.72 4.16
N GLU A 159 6.99 -27.82 4.92
CA GLU A 159 7.67 -29.07 5.15
C GLU A 159 7.10 -29.75 6.41
N PHE A 160 6.29 -30.77 6.22
CA PHE A 160 5.87 -31.63 7.31
C PHE A 160 7.04 -32.52 7.72
N ARG A 161 7.73 -32.16 8.80
CA ARG A 161 8.79 -32.98 9.38
C ARG A 161 8.17 -34.27 9.94
N LYS A 162 8.28 -35.37 9.19
CA LYS A 162 7.95 -36.71 9.70
C LYS A 162 8.86 -36.99 10.89
N LYS A 163 8.27 -37.02 12.09
CA LYS A 163 8.97 -37.48 13.30
C LYS A 163 9.28 -38.95 13.11
N HIS A 164 10.54 -39.29 12.81
CA HIS A 164 11.02 -40.66 12.90
C HIS A 164 10.93 -41.02 14.39
N SER A 165 9.95 -41.84 14.74
CA SER A 165 9.92 -42.57 16.02
C SER A 165 10.99 -43.66 15.92
N ALA A 166 12.06 -43.48 16.68
CA ALA A 166 12.99 -44.59 17.03
C ALA A 166 12.35 -45.43 18.11
#